data_9bc0ee9b45df3fac95495ad5ff2a038f
#
_entry.id   9bc0ee9b45df3fac95495ad5ff2a038f
#
_cell.length_a   1.000
_cell.length_b   1.000
_cell.length_c   1.000
_cell.angle_alpha   90.00
_cell.angle_beta   90.00
_cell.angle_gamma   90.00
#
_symmetry.space_group_name_H-M   'P 1'
#
loop_
_entity.id
_entity.type
_entity.pdbx_description
1 polymer ?
#
loop_
_entity_poly.entity_id
_entity_poly.type
_entity_poly.pdbx_seq_one_letter_code
_entity_poly.pdbx_strand_id
1 'polypeptide(L)'
;MRPIGFAISASVTLLVSTVRADRIAVVPLESPGHPAPSIEADKLSADLIARGHRVVASADALARISAGNEGAGADWAAQTIQSIDAARAALTRLDRVVASNMARRIGDDLVHLGGGAGGSMVLVEWCLLQRQLSSDAKTASLWLDAAVVFGPDVELDPLRHPDEERDLFARRRVVLQSEVAASLSVATTPDAAEVWVDGVKRCQSPCSVTLLPGRHLARATSPAHAPAVMDLEIGPGIIASRKVGLTAAYSGASPKAISSMLADPSRRTEGASALEPMARFLDVEHIVALVPEGENLRVIVAPPAAGRSRMGPVVAAADLPTTMVEQLRPIAPPEESTSLFKKPGTWIVAAGVVAAVVGGFLVYESSRSQKTGTITVQ
;
A
#
# COMPACT_ATOMS: atom_id res chain seq x y z
N MET A 1 -27.91 -29.51 66.45
CA MET A 1 -27.45 -29.95 65.13
C MET A 1 -28.14 -29.11 64.08
N ARG A 2 -27.42 -28.18 63.41
CA ARG A 2 -27.95 -27.35 62.33
C ARG A 2 -27.36 -27.87 61.01
N PRO A 3 -28.11 -28.06 59.90
CA PRO A 3 -27.57 -28.47 58.65
C PRO A 3 -26.97 -27.26 57.93
N ILE A 4 -25.72 -27.43 57.46
CA ILE A 4 -25.02 -26.46 56.61
C ILE A 4 -25.45 -26.80 55.16
N GLY A 5 -26.24 -25.89 54.56
CA GLY A 5 -26.62 -25.98 53.17
C GLY A 5 -25.47 -25.46 52.31
N PHE A 6 -24.88 -26.32 51.47
CA PHE A 6 -23.95 -25.94 50.43
C PHE A 6 -24.76 -25.46 49.21
N ALA A 7 -24.68 -24.17 48.89
CA ALA A 7 -25.17 -23.62 47.63
C ALA A 7 -24.08 -23.78 46.58
N ILE A 8 -24.28 -24.69 45.63
CA ILE A 8 -23.44 -24.85 44.46
C ILE A 8 -23.89 -23.78 43.43
N SER A 9 -23.13 -22.69 43.31
CA SER A 9 -23.33 -21.70 42.26
C SER A 9 -22.71 -22.24 40.97
N ALA A 10 -23.54 -22.69 40.04
CA ALA A 10 -23.11 -23.08 38.70
C ALA A 10 -22.89 -21.78 37.85
N SER A 11 -21.64 -21.32 37.76
CA SER A 11 -21.27 -20.27 36.81
C SER A 11 -21.29 -20.84 35.39
N VAL A 12 -22.32 -20.51 34.63
CA VAL A 12 -22.38 -20.75 33.19
C VAL A 12 -21.42 -19.79 32.51
N THR A 13 -20.21 -20.22 32.21
CA THR A 13 -19.27 -19.48 31.39
C THR A 13 -19.78 -19.56 29.94
N LEU A 14 -20.44 -18.49 29.49
CA LEU A 14 -20.73 -18.27 28.07
C LEU A 14 -19.37 -18.18 27.35
N LEU A 15 -18.97 -19.26 26.70
CA LEU A 15 -17.92 -19.24 25.68
C LEU A 15 -18.45 -18.40 24.49
N VAL A 16 -18.23 -17.10 24.56
CA VAL A 16 -18.37 -16.24 23.39
C VAL A 16 -17.29 -16.70 22.44
N SER A 17 -17.65 -17.54 21.48
CA SER A 17 -16.82 -17.80 20.30
C SER A 17 -16.59 -16.45 19.64
N THR A 18 -15.43 -15.84 19.89
CA THR A 18 -15.01 -14.68 19.10
C THR A 18 -14.90 -15.17 17.67
N VAL A 19 -15.91 -14.90 16.86
CA VAL A 19 -15.83 -15.07 15.41
C VAL A 19 -14.62 -14.23 14.99
N ARG A 20 -13.54 -14.90 14.64
CA ARG A 20 -12.34 -14.23 14.17
C ARG A 20 -12.73 -13.55 12.88
N ALA A 21 -12.67 -12.22 12.86
CA ALA A 21 -13.01 -11.44 11.69
C ALA A 21 -11.99 -11.80 10.60
N ASP A 22 -12.43 -12.49 9.54
CA ASP A 22 -11.58 -12.86 8.41
C ASP A 22 -11.01 -11.61 7.77
N ARG A 23 -9.72 -11.66 7.43
CA ARG A 23 -9.05 -10.63 6.66
C ARG A 23 -9.20 -10.93 5.18
N ILE A 24 -9.87 -10.06 4.45
CA ILE A 24 -10.26 -10.26 3.05
C ILE A 24 -9.66 -9.16 2.19
N ALA A 25 -9.16 -9.49 1.01
CA ALA A 25 -8.83 -8.52 -0.03
C ALA A 25 -9.80 -8.68 -1.20
N VAL A 26 -10.38 -7.57 -1.67
CA VAL A 26 -11.20 -7.54 -2.88
C VAL A 26 -10.34 -7.00 -4.02
N VAL A 27 -10.18 -7.80 -5.09
CA VAL A 27 -9.32 -7.45 -6.24
C VAL A 27 -10.15 -7.42 -7.51
N PRO A 28 -10.45 -6.22 -8.06
CA PRO A 28 -11.08 -6.11 -9.36
C PRO A 28 -10.06 -6.47 -10.45
N LEU A 29 -10.44 -7.37 -11.35
CA LEU A 29 -9.63 -7.78 -12.48
C LEU A 29 -10.29 -7.31 -13.78
N GLU A 30 -9.49 -6.95 -14.76
CA GLU A 30 -9.96 -6.64 -16.11
C GLU A 30 -10.39 -7.93 -16.83
N SER A 31 -11.17 -7.83 -17.90
CA SER A 31 -11.30 -8.91 -18.89
C SER A 31 -11.25 -8.32 -20.29
N PRO A 32 -10.98 -9.11 -21.33
CA PRO A 32 -10.89 -8.59 -22.70
C PRO A 32 -12.14 -7.79 -23.08
N GLY A 33 -11.95 -6.50 -23.37
CA GLY A 33 -13.03 -5.57 -23.72
C GLY A 33 -13.82 -4.97 -22.55
N HIS A 34 -13.51 -5.33 -21.31
CA HIS A 34 -14.18 -4.81 -20.12
C HIS A 34 -13.16 -4.29 -19.09
N PRO A 35 -13.32 -3.05 -18.60
CA PRO A 35 -12.46 -2.52 -17.55
C PRO A 35 -12.68 -3.25 -16.22
N ALA A 36 -11.71 -3.10 -15.30
CA ALA A 36 -11.84 -3.65 -13.96
C ALA A 36 -13.06 -3.05 -13.21
N PRO A 37 -13.89 -3.87 -12.54
CA PRO A 37 -15.12 -3.44 -11.87
C PRO A 37 -14.80 -2.79 -10.51
N SER A 38 -14.10 -1.66 -10.52
CA SER A 38 -13.60 -0.99 -9.29
C SER A 38 -14.74 -0.48 -8.41
N ILE A 39 -15.83 0.03 -9.00
CA ILE A 39 -16.99 0.53 -8.26
C ILE A 39 -17.67 -0.62 -7.48
N GLU A 40 -17.82 -1.76 -8.12
CA GLU A 40 -18.43 -2.96 -7.53
C GLU A 40 -17.53 -3.54 -6.44
N ALA A 41 -16.21 -3.51 -6.65
CA ALA A 41 -15.23 -3.94 -5.66
C ALA A 41 -15.26 -3.06 -4.40
N ASP A 42 -15.39 -1.74 -4.55
CA ASP A 42 -15.50 -0.82 -3.43
C ASP A 42 -16.82 -0.98 -2.67
N LYS A 43 -17.93 -1.18 -3.37
CA LYS A 43 -19.23 -1.48 -2.75
C LYS A 43 -19.20 -2.79 -1.97
N LEU A 44 -18.61 -3.84 -2.55
CA LEU A 44 -18.45 -5.13 -1.87
C LEU A 44 -17.54 -5.00 -0.65
N SER A 45 -16.45 -4.25 -0.75
CA SER A 45 -15.55 -3.96 0.36
C SER A 45 -16.28 -3.28 1.52
N ALA A 46 -17.12 -2.29 1.23
CA ALA A 46 -17.94 -1.60 2.23
C ALA A 46 -18.96 -2.54 2.90
N ASP A 47 -19.62 -3.41 2.14
CA ASP A 47 -20.57 -4.40 2.67
C ASP A 47 -19.87 -5.43 3.59
N LEU A 48 -18.70 -5.93 3.19
CA LEU A 48 -17.90 -6.86 4.01
C LEU A 48 -17.45 -6.20 5.32
N ILE A 49 -17.03 -4.93 5.29
CA ILE A 49 -16.70 -4.16 6.51
C ILE A 49 -17.91 -4.02 7.41
N ALA A 50 -19.09 -3.69 6.85
CA ALA A 50 -20.34 -3.59 7.61
C ALA A 50 -20.74 -4.91 8.29
N ARG A 51 -20.33 -6.05 7.75
CA ARG A 51 -20.51 -7.40 8.33
C ARG A 51 -19.41 -7.80 9.32
N GLY A 52 -18.46 -6.92 9.61
CA GLY A 52 -17.42 -7.13 10.61
C GLY A 52 -16.14 -7.80 10.09
N HIS A 53 -15.98 -7.97 8.77
CA HIS A 53 -14.73 -8.46 8.19
C HIS A 53 -13.67 -7.33 8.17
N ARG A 54 -12.38 -7.72 8.19
CA ARG A 54 -11.26 -6.80 7.97
C ARG A 54 -10.92 -6.82 6.49
N VAL A 55 -11.21 -5.74 5.79
CA VAL A 55 -11.00 -5.67 4.34
C VAL A 55 -9.76 -4.84 4.02
N VAL A 56 -8.88 -5.37 3.16
CA VAL A 56 -7.83 -4.60 2.48
C VAL A 56 -8.49 -3.91 1.30
N ALA A 57 -8.44 -2.58 1.27
CA ALA A 57 -9.03 -1.79 0.19
C ALA A 57 -8.48 -2.22 -1.18
N SER A 58 -9.33 -2.22 -2.20
CA SER A 58 -8.95 -2.70 -3.55
C SER A 58 -7.76 -1.94 -4.12
N ALA A 59 -7.73 -0.62 -3.94
CA ALA A 59 -6.62 0.22 -4.36
C ALA A 59 -5.30 -0.14 -3.65
N ASP A 60 -5.34 -0.34 -2.32
CA ASP A 60 -4.17 -0.73 -1.52
C ASP A 60 -3.66 -2.12 -1.90
N ALA A 61 -4.57 -3.07 -2.14
CA ALA A 61 -4.21 -4.41 -2.57
C ALA A 61 -3.48 -4.38 -3.92
N LEU A 62 -4.06 -3.67 -4.91
CA LEU A 62 -3.46 -3.52 -6.24
C LEU A 62 -2.13 -2.77 -6.17
N ALA A 63 -2.04 -1.67 -5.42
CA ALA A 63 -0.80 -0.92 -5.23
C ALA A 63 0.31 -1.81 -4.64
N ARG A 64 0.02 -2.62 -3.62
CA ARG A 64 0.99 -3.54 -3.03
C ARG A 64 1.46 -4.63 -4.00
N ILE A 65 0.54 -5.16 -4.83
CA ILE A 65 0.85 -6.18 -5.83
C ILE A 65 1.69 -5.58 -6.96
N SER A 66 1.36 -4.37 -7.40
CA SER A 66 2.05 -3.67 -8.49
C SER A 66 3.39 -3.09 -8.07
N ALA A 67 3.58 -2.74 -6.80
CA ALA A 67 4.78 -2.06 -6.29
C ALA A 67 6.10 -2.78 -6.60
N GLY A 68 6.08 -4.11 -6.79
CA GLY A 68 7.24 -4.89 -7.22
C GLY A 68 7.49 -4.86 -8.73
N ASN A 69 6.46 -4.53 -9.53
CA ASN A 69 6.50 -4.55 -10.99
C ASN A 69 6.62 -3.15 -11.61
N GLU A 70 6.37 -2.10 -10.84
CA GLU A 70 6.52 -0.72 -11.28
C GLU A 70 7.99 -0.24 -11.15
N GLY A 71 8.86 -0.85 -11.93
CA GLY A 71 9.94 -0.07 -12.47
C GLY A 71 9.27 1.00 -13.33
N ALA A 72 9.32 2.27 -12.93
CA ALA A 72 8.90 3.37 -13.80
C ALA A 72 9.64 3.18 -15.12
N GLY A 73 8.97 2.63 -16.14
CA GLY A 73 9.57 2.34 -17.44
C GLY A 73 10.15 3.63 -18.00
N ALA A 74 11.10 3.52 -18.91
CA ALA A 74 11.72 4.68 -19.56
C ALA A 74 10.68 5.68 -20.11
N ASP A 75 9.50 5.20 -20.43
CA ASP A 75 8.39 5.99 -20.97
C ASP A 75 7.62 6.81 -19.91
N TRP A 76 7.73 6.47 -18.61
CA TRP A 76 6.98 7.15 -17.56
C TRP A 76 7.31 8.64 -17.46
N ALA A 77 8.58 9.00 -17.52
CA ALA A 77 9.01 10.40 -17.46
C ALA A 77 8.47 11.20 -18.65
N ALA A 78 8.52 10.63 -19.85
CA ALA A 78 7.98 11.26 -21.05
C ALA A 78 6.45 11.44 -20.96
N GLN A 79 5.71 10.44 -20.49
CA GLN A 79 4.26 10.51 -20.29
C GLN A 79 3.89 11.55 -19.23
N THR A 80 4.66 11.64 -18.14
CA THR A 80 4.43 12.63 -17.10
C THR A 80 4.69 14.04 -17.61
N ILE A 81 5.73 14.26 -18.39
CA ILE A 81 6.00 15.55 -19.06
C ILE A 81 4.85 15.92 -20.01
N GLN A 82 4.33 15.00 -20.80
CA GLN A 82 3.16 15.23 -21.65
C GLN A 82 1.91 15.63 -20.83
N SER A 83 1.72 15.02 -19.67
CA SER A 83 0.62 15.34 -18.75
C SER A 83 0.79 16.75 -18.16
N ILE A 84 2.01 17.17 -17.84
CA ILE A 84 2.34 18.52 -17.41
C ILE A 84 2.04 19.53 -18.52
N ASP A 85 2.43 19.22 -19.77
CA ASP A 85 2.15 20.07 -20.93
C ASP A 85 0.64 20.20 -21.19
N ALA A 86 -0.10 19.14 -21.05
CA ALA A 86 -1.57 19.18 -21.16
C ALA A 86 -2.20 20.06 -20.05
N ALA A 87 -1.67 20.01 -18.84
CA ALA A 87 -2.11 20.89 -17.73
C ALA A 87 -1.78 22.36 -18.01
N ARG A 88 -0.59 22.68 -18.55
CA ARG A 88 -0.21 24.04 -18.99
C ARG A 88 -1.12 24.54 -20.12
N ALA A 89 -1.43 23.68 -21.09
CA ALA A 89 -2.36 24.02 -22.15
C ALA A 89 -3.79 24.30 -21.63
N ALA A 90 -4.25 23.60 -20.60
CA ALA A 90 -5.53 23.92 -19.93
C ALA A 90 -5.45 25.29 -19.24
N LEU A 91 -4.33 25.59 -18.57
CA LEU A 91 -4.11 26.89 -17.92
C LEU A 91 -4.10 28.04 -18.93
N THR A 92 -3.48 27.86 -20.09
CA THR A 92 -3.48 28.84 -21.19
C THR A 92 -4.90 29.09 -21.70
N ARG A 93 -5.77 28.10 -21.69
CA ARG A 93 -7.22 28.24 -22.03
C ARG A 93 -8.07 28.80 -20.89
N LEU A 94 -7.43 29.24 -19.79
CA LEU A 94 -8.08 29.74 -18.57
C LEU A 94 -8.90 28.68 -17.82
N ASP A 95 -8.72 27.40 -18.10
CA ASP A 95 -9.35 26.30 -17.38
C ASP A 95 -8.49 25.87 -16.17
N ARG A 96 -8.49 26.75 -15.16
CA ARG A 96 -7.69 26.56 -13.95
C ARG A 96 -8.09 25.33 -13.14
N VAL A 97 -9.37 24.96 -13.18
CA VAL A 97 -9.88 23.79 -12.42
C VAL A 97 -9.32 22.49 -13.00
N VAL A 98 -9.38 22.34 -14.33
CA VAL A 98 -8.81 21.17 -15.02
C VAL A 98 -7.30 21.12 -14.81
N ALA A 99 -6.58 22.23 -15.00
CA ALA A 99 -5.14 22.30 -14.79
C ALA A 99 -4.74 21.91 -13.36
N SER A 100 -5.44 22.42 -12.34
CA SER A 100 -5.18 22.09 -10.93
C SER A 100 -5.45 20.61 -10.61
N ASN A 101 -6.51 20.03 -11.16
CA ASN A 101 -6.81 18.61 -10.96
C ASN A 101 -5.76 17.71 -11.60
N MET A 102 -5.27 18.07 -12.80
CA MET A 102 -4.19 17.34 -13.46
C MET A 102 -2.88 17.47 -12.65
N ALA A 103 -2.50 18.68 -12.24
CA ALA A 103 -1.28 18.93 -11.46
C ALA A 103 -1.27 18.19 -10.12
N ARG A 104 -2.43 18.06 -9.46
CA ARG A 104 -2.58 17.28 -8.23
C ARG A 104 -2.35 15.80 -8.49
N ARG A 105 -2.99 15.20 -9.50
CA ARG A 105 -2.78 13.77 -9.86
C ARG A 105 -1.31 13.47 -10.16
N ILE A 106 -0.68 14.34 -10.96
CA ILE A 106 0.76 14.22 -11.24
C ILE A 106 1.57 14.25 -9.94
N GLY A 107 1.23 15.14 -9.00
CA GLY A 107 1.90 15.23 -7.70
C GLY A 107 1.73 13.98 -6.86
N ASP A 108 0.52 13.41 -6.81
CA ASP A 108 0.23 12.17 -6.10
C ASP A 108 1.07 11.01 -6.68
N ASP A 109 1.15 10.90 -8.01
CA ASP A 109 1.97 9.88 -8.68
C ASP A 109 3.46 10.08 -8.39
N LEU A 110 3.96 11.34 -8.44
CA LEU A 110 5.36 11.66 -8.14
C LEU A 110 5.76 11.29 -6.70
N VAL A 111 4.89 11.60 -5.73
CA VAL A 111 5.11 11.23 -4.33
C VAL A 111 5.07 9.71 -4.17
N HIS A 112 4.10 9.05 -4.77
CA HIS A 112 3.95 7.59 -4.70
C HIS A 112 5.17 6.86 -5.28
N LEU A 113 5.78 7.41 -6.33
CA LEU A 113 6.98 6.85 -6.96
C LEU A 113 8.31 7.33 -6.34
N GLY A 114 8.24 8.17 -5.30
CA GLY A 114 9.44 8.74 -4.67
C GLY A 114 10.29 9.55 -5.64
N GLY A 115 9.64 10.37 -6.48
CA GLY A 115 10.28 11.12 -7.54
C GLY A 115 10.54 10.32 -8.83
N GLY A 116 10.31 9.01 -8.80
CA GLY A 116 10.50 8.12 -9.96
C GLY A 116 11.96 7.98 -10.40
N ALA A 117 12.18 7.21 -11.47
CA ALA A 117 13.49 7.07 -12.14
C ALA A 117 13.66 8.04 -13.32
N GLY A 118 12.75 9.00 -13.49
CA GLY A 118 12.70 9.91 -14.65
C GLY A 118 13.60 11.13 -14.55
N GLY A 119 14.39 11.21 -13.48
CA GLY A 119 15.25 12.35 -13.22
C GLY A 119 14.53 13.54 -12.59
N SER A 120 15.32 14.46 -12.06
CA SER A 120 14.84 15.66 -11.39
C SER A 120 14.04 16.60 -12.29
N MET A 121 14.21 16.51 -13.63
CA MET A 121 13.50 17.37 -14.59
C MET A 121 11.97 17.30 -14.41
N VAL A 122 11.40 16.09 -14.24
CA VAL A 122 9.94 15.93 -14.07
C VAL A 122 9.45 16.63 -12.81
N LEU A 123 10.22 16.54 -11.71
CA LEU A 123 9.91 17.20 -10.44
C LEU A 123 9.97 18.72 -10.58
N VAL A 124 11.01 19.22 -11.27
CA VAL A 124 11.16 20.66 -11.56
C VAL A 124 9.98 21.18 -12.36
N GLU A 125 9.64 20.51 -13.46
CA GLU A 125 8.54 20.91 -14.34
C GLU A 125 7.20 20.91 -13.61
N TRP A 126 6.96 19.93 -12.75
CA TRP A 126 5.76 19.89 -11.91
C TRP A 126 5.71 21.02 -10.90
N CYS A 127 6.84 21.35 -10.24
CA CYS A 127 6.91 22.46 -9.31
C CYS A 127 6.67 23.81 -10.02
N LEU A 128 7.22 23.99 -11.21
CA LEU A 128 6.98 25.21 -12.00
C LEU A 128 5.51 25.33 -12.45
N LEU A 129 4.85 24.22 -12.80
CA LEU A 129 3.41 24.20 -13.02
C LEU A 129 2.63 24.60 -11.76
N GLN A 130 2.97 24.05 -10.58
CA GLN A 130 2.34 24.41 -9.30
C GLN A 130 2.55 25.89 -8.97
N ARG A 131 3.73 26.44 -9.27
CA ARG A 131 4.02 27.87 -9.15
C ARG A 131 3.06 28.70 -10.00
N GLN A 132 2.83 28.33 -11.27
CA GLN A 132 1.90 29.01 -12.17
C GLN A 132 0.44 28.91 -11.70
N LEU A 133 0.08 27.81 -11.03
CA LEU A 133 -1.23 27.59 -10.43
C LEU A 133 -1.41 28.29 -9.09
N SER A 134 -0.37 28.78 -8.46
CA SER A 134 -0.46 29.45 -7.17
C SER A 134 -1.19 30.79 -7.29
N SER A 135 -2.05 31.09 -6.29
CA SER A 135 -2.83 32.34 -6.26
C SER A 135 -2.12 33.48 -5.54
N ASP A 136 -1.07 33.17 -4.79
CA ASP A 136 -0.32 34.13 -4.01
C ASP A 136 1.19 33.98 -4.19
N ALA A 137 1.91 35.10 -4.03
CA ALA A 137 3.34 35.16 -4.27
C ALA A 137 4.18 34.31 -3.30
N LYS A 138 3.71 34.11 -2.06
CA LYS A 138 4.41 33.29 -1.06
C LYS A 138 4.41 31.82 -1.46
N THR A 139 3.25 31.27 -1.79
CA THR A 139 3.13 29.89 -2.28
C THR A 139 3.87 29.69 -3.60
N ALA A 140 3.81 30.67 -4.51
CA ALA A 140 4.58 30.62 -5.75
C ALA A 140 6.10 30.60 -5.52
N SER A 141 6.59 31.32 -4.51
CA SER A 141 8.01 31.27 -4.11
C SER A 141 8.41 29.91 -3.53
N LEU A 142 7.57 29.32 -2.69
CA LEU A 142 7.84 27.98 -2.13
C LEU A 142 7.94 26.91 -3.21
N TRP A 143 7.11 26.99 -4.25
CA TRP A 143 7.19 26.06 -5.38
C TRP A 143 8.45 26.28 -6.22
N LEU A 144 8.91 27.53 -6.35
CA LEU A 144 10.20 27.82 -7.00
C LEU A 144 11.38 27.25 -6.20
N ASP A 145 11.34 27.39 -4.88
CA ASP A 145 12.34 26.80 -3.98
C ASP A 145 12.38 25.29 -4.12
N ALA A 146 11.21 24.63 -4.09
CA ALA A 146 11.10 23.20 -4.30
C ALA A 146 11.64 22.77 -5.67
N ALA A 147 11.35 23.52 -6.73
CA ALA A 147 11.91 23.24 -8.06
C ALA A 147 13.43 23.24 -8.06
N VAL A 148 14.06 24.23 -7.43
CA VAL A 148 15.53 24.31 -7.32
C VAL A 148 16.09 23.19 -6.46
N VAL A 149 15.42 22.84 -5.35
CA VAL A 149 15.85 21.75 -4.44
C VAL A 149 15.82 20.41 -5.14
N PHE A 150 14.76 20.11 -5.89
CA PHE A 150 14.64 18.87 -6.65
C PHE A 150 15.64 18.77 -7.82
N GLY A 151 15.98 19.89 -8.46
CA GLY A 151 16.84 19.90 -9.62
C GLY A 151 17.87 21.03 -9.59
N PRO A 152 18.84 21.02 -8.65
CA PRO A 152 19.84 22.09 -8.55
C PRO A 152 20.75 22.20 -9.79
N ASP A 153 20.89 21.11 -10.54
CA ASP A 153 21.71 21.04 -11.76
C ASP A 153 20.87 21.08 -13.04
N VAL A 154 19.53 21.21 -12.92
CA VAL A 154 18.64 21.27 -14.09
C VAL A 154 18.76 22.63 -14.77
N GLU A 155 18.91 22.60 -16.10
CA GLU A 155 18.78 23.76 -16.96
C GLU A 155 17.39 23.76 -17.60
N LEU A 156 16.67 24.89 -17.46
CA LEU A 156 15.34 25.01 -18.03
C LEU A 156 15.41 25.21 -19.55
N ASP A 157 14.65 24.43 -20.28
CA ASP A 157 14.57 24.48 -21.74
C ASP A 157 14.04 25.88 -22.21
N PRO A 158 14.81 26.62 -23.02
CA PRO A 158 14.39 27.93 -23.51
C PRO A 158 13.15 27.89 -24.40
N LEU A 159 12.82 26.73 -25.00
CA LEU A 159 11.60 26.57 -25.78
C LEU A 159 10.34 26.42 -24.92
N ARG A 160 10.52 26.05 -23.66
CA ARG A 160 9.42 25.80 -22.71
C ARG A 160 9.26 26.88 -21.66
N HIS A 161 10.35 27.59 -21.34
CA HIS A 161 10.40 28.56 -20.27
C HIS A 161 10.92 29.94 -20.80
N PRO A 162 10.17 31.04 -20.57
CA PRO A 162 10.61 32.37 -20.89
C PRO A 162 11.91 32.73 -20.16
N ASP A 163 12.67 33.67 -20.72
CA ASP A 163 13.94 34.16 -20.15
C ASP A 163 13.76 34.59 -18.68
N GLU A 164 12.69 35.30 -18.39
CA GLU A 164 12.37 35.79 -17.04
C GLU A 164 12.22 34.63 -16.01
N GLU A 165 11.60 33.52 -16.41
CA GLU A 165 11.43 32.35 -15.54
C GLU A 165 12.77 31.65 -15.35
N ARG A 166 13.57 31.51 -16.41
CA ARG A 166 14.91 30.91 -16.36
C ARG A 166 15.86 31.74 -15.49
N ASP A 167 15.85 33.06 -15.62
CA ASP A 167 16.65 33.98 -14.81
C ASP A 167 16.20 33.92 -13.32
N LEU A 168 14.91 33.86 -13.07
CA LEU A 168 14.39 33.73 -11.70
C LEU A 168 14.83 32.43 -11.05
N PHE A 169 14.72 31.31 -11.76
CA PHE A 169 15.19 30.01 -11.31
C PHE A 169 16.70 30.01 -11.03
N ALA A 170 17.50 30.56 -11.95
CA ALA A 170 18.94 30.67 -11.79
C ALA A 170 19.36 31.53 -10.58
N ARG A 171 18.74 32.69 -10.39
CA ARG A 171 18.97 33.52 -9.19
C ARG A 171 18.61 32.79 -7.90
N ARG A 172 17.47 32.10 -7.86
CA ARG A 172 17.05 31.36 -6.67
C ARG A 172 18.00 30.22 -6.37
N ARG A 173 18.48 29.52 -7.40
CA ARG A 173 19.49 28.47 -7.28
C ARG A 173 20.75 28.94 -6.56
N VAL A 174 21.30 30.11 -6.96
CA VAL A 174 22.49 30.70 -6.31
C VAL A 174 22.22 30.92 -4.82
N VAL A 175 21.05 31.45 -4.47
CA VAL A 175 20.69 31.72 -3.07
C VAL A 175 20.65 30.40 -2.27
N LEU A 176 19.92 29.38 -2.73
CA LEU A 176 19.78 28.11 -2.01
C LEU A 176 21.10 27.33 -1.94
N GLN A 177 21.94 27.41 -2.97
CA GLN A 177 23.27 26.80 -2.95
C GLN A 177 24.24 27.48 -1.98
N SER A 178 23.97 28.70 -1.56
CA SER A 178 24.77 29.42 -0.54
C SER A 178 24.36 29.04 0.90
N GLU A 179 23.25 28.35 1.09
CA GLU A 179 22.82 27.90 2.41
C GLU A 179 23.67 26.72 2.91
N VAL A 180 23.62 26.47 4.23
CA VAL A 180 24.33 25.35 4.83
C VAL A 180 23.68 24.04 4.33
N ALA A 181 24.48 23.22 3.65
CA ALA A 181 24.00 21.96 3.09
C ALA A 181 23.40 21.04 4.16
N ALA A 182 22.35 20.35 3.79
CA ALA A 182 21.73 19.27 4.57
C ALA A 182 22.38 17.91 4.23
N SER A 183 22.11 16.90 5.03
CA SER A 183 22.55 15.53 4.75
C SER A 183 21.45 14.52 5.05
N LEU A 184 21.31 13.51 4.20
CA LEU A 184 20.41 12.36 4.41
C LEU A 184 21.24 11.08 4.53
N SER A 185 21.17 10.44 5.69
CA SER A 185 21.75 9.12 5.91
C SER A 185 20.66 8.04 5.81
N VAL A 186 20.84 7.05 4.94
CA VAL A 186 19.87 5.97 4.71
C VAL A 186 20.52 4.63 4.98
N ALA A 187 19.90 3.82 5.84
CA ALA A 187 20.21 2.41 6.04
C ALA A 187 18.97 1.58 5.73
N THR A 188 19.12 0.48 4.98
CA THR A 188 18.00 -0.39 4.59
C THR A 188 18.17 -1.80 5.16
N THR A 189 17.07 -2.55 5.20
CA THR A 189 17.07 -3.99 5.42
C THR A 189 16.22 -4.62 4.34
N PRO A 190 16.80 -5.43 3.43
CA PRO A 190 18.21 -5.82 3.36
C PRO A 190 19.14 -4.65 2.97
N ASP A 191 20.42 -4.82 3.27
CA ASP A 191 21.46 -3.88 2.87
C ASP A 191 21.66 -3.83 1.35
N ALA A 192 22.47 -2.87 0.88
CA ALA A 192 22.81 -2.67 -0.52
C ALA A 192 21.64 -2.30 -1.45
N ALA A 193 20.53 -1.80 -0.89
CA ALA A 193 19.48 -1.21 -1.73
C ALA A 193 19.97 0.07 -2.42
N GLU A 194 19.53 0.29 -3.64
CA GLU A 194 19.78 1.54 -4.35
C GLU A 194 18.96 2.66 -3.75
N VAL A 195 19.62 3.76 -3.42
CA VAL A 195 18.99 4.97 -2.88
C VAL A 195 18.92 6.03 -3.96
N TRP A 196 17.71 6.44 -4.26
CA TRP A 196 17.39 7.51 -5.19
C TRP A 196 16.88 8.70 -4.40
N VAL A 197 17.31 9.90 -4.75
CA VAL A 197 16.82 11.15 -4.17
C VAL A 197 16.50 12.10 -5.32
N ASP A 198 15.29 12.64 -5.31
CA ASP A 198 14.78 13.58 -6.31
C ASP A 198 14.91 13.05 -7.75
N GLY A 199 14.60 11.75 -7.93
CA GLY A 199 14.67 11.07 -9.22
C GLY A 199 16.08 10.72 -9.69
N VAL A 200 17.12 10.96 -8.89
CA VAL A 200 18.52 10.67 -9.23
C VAL A 200 19.06 9.57 -8.31
N LYS A 201 19.68 8.53 -8.88
CA LYS A 201 20.40 7.51 -8.11
C LYS A 201 21.63 8.14 -7.45
N ARG A 202 21.71 8.08 -6.13
CA ARG A 202 22.78 8.72 -5.36
C ARG A 202 23.79 7.71 -4.81
N CYS A 203 23.36 6.59 -4.27
CA CYS A 203 24.25 5.64 -3.60
C CYS A 203 23.61 4.27 -3.41
N GLN A 204 24.33 3.35 -2.77
CA GLN A 204 23.78 2.11 -2.22
C GLN A 204 23.83 2.16 -0.69
N SER A 205 22.76 1.71 -0.04
CA SER A 205 22.61 1.67 1.41
C SER A 205 23.54 0.65 2.07
N PRO A 206 24.13 0.95 3.26
CA PRO A 206 24.01 2.21 3.98
C PRO A 206 24.87 3.32 3.39
N CYS A 207 24.32 4.54 3.30
CA CYS A 207 25.05 5.67 2.74
C CYS A 207 24.55 7.01 3.26
N SER A 208 25.31 8.08 2.99
CA SER A 208 24.95 9.46 3.25
C SER A 208 25.04 10.30 1.98
N VAL A 209 24.05 11.17 1.78
CA VAL A 209 23.95 12.06 0.62
C VAL A 209 23.86 13.50 1.10
N THR A 210 24.70 14.37 0.54
CA THR A 210 24.60 15.83 0.76
C THR A 210 23.53 16.40 -0.16
N LEU A 211 22.66 17.24 0.40
CA LEU A 211 21.48 17.81 -0.27
C LEU A 211 21.38 19.31 0.01
N LEU A 212 20.65 20.04 -0.82
CA LEU A 212 20.17 21.37 -0.45
C LEU A 212 19.15 21.25 0.69
N PRO A 213 18.99 22.25 1.56
CA PRO A 213 17.89 22.26 2.50
C PRO A 213 16.55 22.39 1.79
N GLY A 214 15.53 21.66 2.25
CA GLY A 214 14.19 21.69 1.68
C GLY A 214 13.51 20.32 1.65
N ARG A 215 12.46 20.24 0.82
CA ARG A 215 11.70 19.01 0.60
C ARG A 215 12.39 18.11 -0.41
N HIS A 216 12.49 16.82 -0.08
CA HIS A 216 13.08 15.80 -0.93
C HIS A 216 12.18 14.57 -1.03
N LEU A 217 12.12 13.98 -2.22
CA LEU A 217 11.51 12.68 -2.45
C LEU A 217 12.60 11.64 -2.57
N ALA A 218 12.67 10.72 -1.61
CA ALA A 218 13.66 9.65 -1.65
C ALA A 218 12.99 8.29 -1.84
N ARG A 219 13.71 7.36 -2.47
CA ARG A 219 13.26 6.01 -2.76
C ARG A 219 14.41 5.03 -2.54
N ALA A 220 14.14 3.95 -1.84
CA ALA A 220 15.06 2.82 -1.72
C ALA A 220 14.51 1.63 -2.50
N THR A 221 15.32 1.03 -3.37
CA THR A 221 14.93 -0.10 -4.22
C THR A 221 15.93 -1.24 -4.10
N SER A 222 15.44 -2.48 -4.04
CA SER A 222 16.25 -3.70 -4.05
C SER A 222 15.53 -4.77 -4.87
N PRO A 223 16.26 -5.64 -5.59
CA PRO A 223 15.64 -6.76 -6.29
C PRO A 223 14.73 -7.57 -5.35
N ALA A 224 13.59 -8.03 -5.87
CA ALA A 224 12.59 -8.81 -5.15
C ALA A 224 11.95 -8.12 -3.92
N HIS A 225 12.10 -6.79 -3.79
CA HIS A 225 11.46 -6.00 -2.76
C HIS A 225 10.63 -4.86 -3.36
N ALA A 226 9.52 -4.53 -2.70
CA ALA A 226 8.76 -3.34 -3.02
C ALA A 226 9.59 -2.09 -2.69
N PRO A 227 9.59 -1.06 -3.55
CA PRO A 227 10.27 0.19 -3.26
C PRO A 227 9.72 0.82 -1.98
N ALA A 228 10.61 1.35 -1.14
CA ALA A 228 10.21 2.18 -0.02
C ALA A 228 10.39 3.65 -0.39
N VAL A 229 9.34 4.43 -0.22
CA VAL A 229 9.29 5.86 -0.57
C VAL A 229 9.30 6.69 0.70
N MET A 230 9.98 7.82 0.66
CA MET A 230 10.12 8.77 1.76
C MET A 230 9.90 10.19 1.22
N ASP A 231 8.99 10.93 1.85
CA ASP A 231 8.82 12.38 1.65
C ASP A 231 9.44 13.08 2.87
N LEU A 232 10.45 13.88 2.65
CA LEU A 232 11.33 14.40 3.69
C LEU A 232 11.45 15.91 3.59
N GLU A 233 11.29 16.60 4.72
CA GLU A 233 11.66 18.01 4.85
C GLU A 233 12.94 18.09 5.69
N ILE A 234 14.02 18.64 5.15
CA ILE A 234 15.35 18.69 5.80
C ILE A 234 15.83 20.13 5.86
N GLY A 235 15.97 20.67 7.06
CA GLY A 235 16.44 22.03 7.28
C GLY A 235 17.95 22.21 7.02
N PRO A 236 18.42 23.47 6.91
CA PRO A 236 19.84 23.78 6.73
C PRO A 236 20.70 23.20 7.85
N GLY A 237 21.83 22.55 7.48
CA GLY A 237 22.76 21.95 8.42
C GLY A 237 22.26 20.70 9.16
N ILE A 238 21.03 20.24 8.88
CA ILE A 238 20.44 19.06 9.52
C ILE A 238 20.95 17.78 8.87
N ILE A 239 21.29 16.79 9.73
CA ILE A 239 21.57 15.41 9.30
C ILE A 239 20.33 14.56 9.60
N ALA A 240 19.54 14.30 8.58
CA ALA A 240 18.39 13.39 8.70
C ALA A 240 18.88 11.94 8.58
N SER A 241 18.43 11.06 9.48
CA SER A 241 18.73 9.63 9.41
C SER A 241 17.46 8.82 9.24
N ARG A 242 17.48 7.84 8.33
CA ARG A 242 16.37 6.94 8.06
C ARG A 242 16.83 5.49 8.04
N LYS A 243 16.13 4.64 8.81
CA LYS A 243 16.25 3.19 8.72
C LYS A 243 14.99 2.65 8.06
N VAL A 244 15.14 1.93 6.96
CA VAL A 244 14.05 1.51 6.10
C VAL A 244 14.07 0.00 5.93
N GLY A 245 13.01 -0.67 6.38
CA GLY A 245 12.77 -2.09 6.07
C GLY A 245 12.07 -2.19 4.71
N LEU A 246 12.70 -2.88 3.75
CA LEU A 246 12.07 -3.17 2.48
C LEU A 246 11.21 -4.42 2.61
N THR A 247 9.97 -4.35 2.16
CA THR A 247 9.06 -5.50 2.14
C THR A 247 9.28 -6.30 0.87
N ALA A 248 9.15 -7.64 0.94
CA ALA A 248 9.25 -8.47 -0.24
C ALA A 248 8.23 -8.01 -1.30
N ALA A 249 8.65 -7.99 -2.56
CA ALA A 249 7.75 -7.72 -3.68
C ALA A 249 6.91 -8.95 -4.00
N TYR A 250 5.72 -8.72 -4.55
CA TYR A 250 4.92 -9.81 -5.10
C TYR A 250 5.61 -10.40 -6.34
N SER A 251 5.88 -11.70 -6.31
CA SER A 251 6.57 -12.44 -7.38
C SER A 251 5.64 -13.40 -8.14
N GLY A 252 4.35 -13.40 -7.85
CA GLY A 252 3.36 -14.22 -8.55
C GLY A 252 2.91 -13.61 -9.88
N ALA A 253 1.92 -14.24 -10.51
CA ALA A 253 1.34 -13.76 -11.76
C ALA A 253 0.69 -12.38 -11.54
N SER A 254 0.94 -11.44 -12.46
CA SER A 254 0.33 -10.09 -12.38
C SER A 254 -1.20 -10.16 -12.50
N PRO A 255 -1.96 -9.18 -12.00
CA PRO A 255 -3.41 -9.12 -12.17
C PRO A 255 -3.84 -9.28 -13.63
N LYS A 256 -3.11 -8.65 -14.57
CA LYS A 256 -3.35 -8.78 -16.01
C LYS A 256 -3.12 -10.20 -16.53
N ALA A 257 -2.06 -10.88 -16.08
CA ALA A 257 -1.80 -12.26 -16.47
C ALA A 257 -2.89 -13.21 -15.91
N ILE A 258 -3.30 -13.01 -14.66
CA ILE A 258 -4.40 -13.75 -14.04
C ILE A 258 -5.71 -13.55 -14.83
N SER A 259 -6.04 -12.31 -15.15
CA SER A 259 -7.20 -11.96 -15.98
C SER A 259 -7.20 -12.70 -17.32
N SER A 260 -6.05 -12.73 -18.00
CA SER A 260 -5.90 -13.44 -19.26
C SER A 260 -6.12 -14.95 -19.12
N MET A 261 -5.62 -15.56 -18.04
CA MET A 261 -5.86 -16.98 -17.75
C MET A 261 -7.35 -17.25 -17.43
N LEU A 262 -8.00 -16.38 -16.69
CA LEU A 262 -9.40 -16.53 -16.31
C LEU A 262 -10.35 -16.32 -17.50
N ALA A 263 -9.98 -15.51 -18.48
CA ALA A 263 -10.73 -15.31 -19.72
C ALA A 263 -10.69 -16.56 -20.63
N ASP A 264 -9.63 -17.34 -20.57
CA ASP A 264 -9.48 -18.60 -21.34
C ASP A 264 -10.13 -19.76 -20.58
N PRO A 265 -11.21 -20.39 -21.12
CA PRO A 265 -11.87 -21.51 -20.48
C PRO A 265 -10.95 -22.68 -20.12
N SER A 266 -9.91 -22.93 -20.91
CA SER A 266 -8.96 -24.03 -20.70
C SER A 266 -7.98 -23.76 -19.55
N ARG A 267 -7.75 -22.47 -19.21
CA ARG A 267 -6.79 -22.02 -18.21
C ARG A 267 -7.43 -21.44 -16.95
N ARG A 268 -8.74 -21.43 -16.83
CA ARG A 268 -9.48 -20.82 -15.69
C ARG A 268 -9.04 -21.38 -14.35
N THR A 269 -8.82 -22.68 -14.24
CA THR A 269 -8.35 -23.30 -12.99
C THR A 269 -6.94 -22.82 -12.63
N GLU A 270 -6.06 -22.67 -13.60
CA GLU A 270 -4.73 -22.10 -13.42
C GLU A 270 -4.82 -20.64 -12.93
N GLY A 271 -5.66 -19.83 -13.58
CA GLY A 271 -5.91 -18.45 -13.18
C GLY A 271 -6.47 -18.33 -11.76
N ALA A 272 -7.40 -19.17 -11.37
CA ALA A 272 -7.94 -19.21 -10.00
C ALA A 272 -6.85 -19.59 -8.97
N SER A 273 -6.02 -20.59 -9.28
CA SER A 273 -4.91 -20.99 -8.41
C SER A 273 -3.81 -19.93 -8.31
N ALA A 274 -3.65 -19.09 -9.35
CA ALA A 274 -2.69 -17.99 -9.33
C ALA A 274 -3.06 -16.85 -8.34
N LEU A 275 -4.29 -16.82 -7.82
CA LEU A 275 -4.71 -15.91 -6.75
C LEU A 275 -4.19 -16.32 -5.36
N GLU A 276 -3.87 -17.58 -5.15
CA GLU A 276 -3.42 -18.11 -3.85
C GLU A 276 -2.09 -17.49 -3.38
N PRO A 277 -1.05 -17.37 -4.23
CA PRO A 277 0.17 -16.64 -3.88
C PRO A 277 -0.10 -15.17 -3.54
N MET A 278 -1.09 -14.54 -4.20
CA MET A 278 -1.50 -13.17 -3.95
C MET A 278 -2.14 -13.04 -2.55
N ALA A 279 -3.00 -14.00 -2.14
CA ALA A 279 -3.58 -14.03 -0.81
C ALA A 279 -2.50 -14.14 0.28
N ARG A 280 -1.50 -14.99 0.08
CA ARG A 280 -0.35 -15.11 0.99
C ARG A 280 0.47 -13.84 1.08
N PHE A 281 0.74 -13.19 -0.05
CA PHE A 281 1.49 -11.94 -0.10
C PHE A 281 0.78 -10.79 0.60
N LEU A 282 -0.53 -10.68 0.43
CA LEU A 282 -1.36 -9.67 1.09
C LEU A 282 -1.61 -9.96 2.57
N ASP A 283 -1.24 -11.16 3.04
CA ASP A 283 -1.52 -11.66 4.39
C ASP A 283 -3.02 -11.61 4.71
N VAL A 284 -3.82 -12.17 3.81
CA VAL A 284 -5.28 -12.26 3.93
C VAL A 284 -5.73 -13.72 3.96
N GLU A 285 -6.85 -13.98 4.64
CA GLU A 285 -7.46 -15.31 4.70
C GLU A 285 -8.20 -15.65 3.41
N HIS A 286 -8.66 -14.62 2.69
CA HIS A 286 -9.32 -14.79 1.40
C HIS A 286 -9.02 -13.62 0.45
N ILE A 287 -8.77 -13.95 -0.82
CA ILE A 287 -8.94 -13.01 -1.92
C ILE A 287 -10.29 -13.27 -2.57
N VAL A 288 -10.99 -12.19 -2.84
CA VAL A 288 -12.19 -12.15 -3.67
C VAL A 288 -11.84 -11.42 -4.95
N ALA A 289 -11.69 -12.15 -6.04
CA ALA A 289 -11.48 -11.56 -7.35
C ALA A 289 -12.82 -11.39 -8.08
N LEU A 290 -13.05 -10.19 -8.64
CA LEU A 290 -14.20 -9.86 -9.46
C LEU A 290 -13.74 -9.74 -10.91
N VAL A 291 -14.31 -10.56 -11.79
CA VAL A 291 -13.95 -10.62 -13.23
C VAL A 291 -15.18 -10.35 -14.06
N PRO A 292 -15.18 -9.33 -14.94
CA PRO A 292 -16.30 -9.09 -15.83
C PRO A 292 -16.55 -10.24 -16.81
N GLU A 293 -17.81 -10.67 -16.92
CA GLU A 293 -18.29 -11.59 -17.96
C GLU A 293 -19.58 -10.98 -18.60
N GLY A 294 -19.38 -10.21 -19.67
CA GLY A 294 -20.47 -9.40 -20.26
C GLY A 294 -20.96 -8.34 -19.27
N GLU A 295 -22.28 -8.29 -19.03
CA GLU A 295 -22.89 -7.37 -18.04
C GLU A 295 -22.85 -7.87 -16.59
N ASN A 296 -22.34 -9.08 -16.39
CA ASN A 296 -22.29 -9.74 -15.08
C ASN A 296 -20.84 -9.84 -14.58
N LEU A 297 -20.69 -10.29 -13.33
CA LEU A 297 -19.41 -10.48 -12.68
C LEU A 297 -19.24 -11.93 -12.25
N ARG A 298 -18.09 -12.53 -12.56
CA ARG A 298 -17.69 -13.79 -11.95
C ARG A 298 -16.94 -13.51 -10.66
N VAL A 299 -17.35 -14.19 -9.63
CA VAL A 299 -16.70 -14.14 -8.31
C VAL A 299 -15.78 -15.34 -8.15
N ILE A 300 -14.54 -15.09 -7.73
CA ILE A 300 -13.56 -16.14 -7.44
C ILE A 300 -13.05 -15.92 -6.03
N VAL A 301 -13.11 -16.95 -5.19
CA VAL A 301 -12.58 -16.88 -3.82
C VAL A 301 -11.37 -17.79 -3.71
N ALA A 302 -10.22 -17.22 -3.36
CA ALA A 302 -8.97 -17.94 -3.19
C ALA A 302 -8.41 -17.74 -1.78
N PRO A 303 -8.28 -18.81 -0.98
CA PRO A 303 -7.54 -18.78 0.27
C PRO A 303 -6.03 -18.87 -0.01
N PRO A 304 -5.16 -18.60 0.98
CA PRO A 304 -3.70 -18.70 0.81
C PRO A 304 -3.19 -20.15 0.64
N ALA A 305 -4.06 -21.16 0.86
CA ALA A 305 -3.72 -22.56 0.76
C ALA A 305 -3.91 -23.10 -0.66
N ALA A 306 -2.89 -23.78 -1.17
CA ALA A 306 -2.87 -24.29 -2.54
C ALA A 306 -4.03 -25.27 -2.83
N GLY A 307 -4.59 -25.17 -4.03
CA GLY A 307 -5.64 -26.04 -4.55
C GLY A 307 -7.01 -25.85 -3.92
N ARG A 308 -7.25 -24.74 -3.20
CA ARG A 308 -8.53 -24.43 -2.54
C ARG A 308 -9.29 -23.26 -3.15
N SER A 309 -8.81 -22.70 -4.25
CA SER A 309 -9.52 -21.64 -4.96
C SER A 309 -10.85 -22.15 -5.50
N ARG A 310 -11.89 -21.36 -5.29
CA ARG A 310 -13.25 -21.68 -5.74
C ARG A 310 -13.69 -20.70 -6.80
N MET A 311 -14.10 -21.25 -7.92
CA MET A 311 -14.78 -20.49 -8.95
C MET A 311 -16.25 -20.39 -8.59
N GLY A 312 -16.69 -19.18 -8.26
CA GLY A 312 -18.09 -18.91 -7.94
C GLY A 312 -18.94 -18.71 -9.19
N PRO A 313 -20.24 -18.48 -9.00
CA PRO A 313 -21.16 -18.20 -10.08
C PRO A 313 -20.89 -16.87 -10.76
N VAL A 314 -21.47 -16.71 -11.93
CA VAL A 314 -21.61 -15.41 -12.59
C VAL A 314 -22.88 -14.76 -12.06
N VAL A 315 -22.77 -13.56 -11.50
CA VAL A 315 -23.89 -12.87 -10.84
C VAL A 315 -23.98 -11.43 -11.31
N ALA A 316 -25.16 -10.86 -11.25
CA ALA A 316 -25.35 -9.44 -11.45
C ALA A 316 -24.68 -8.67 -10.29
N ALA A 317 -24.21 -7.46 -10.57
CA ALA A 317 -23.52 -6.64 -9.56
C ALA A 317 -24.38 -6.39 -8.30
N ALA A 318 -25.71 -6.33 -8.46
CA ALA A 318 -26.65 -6.16 -7.35
C ALA A 318 -26.70 -7.38 -6.39
N ASP A 319 -26.38 -8.57 -6.88
CA ASP A 319 -26.50 -9.84 -6.12
C ASP A 319 -25.16 -10.22 -5.46
N LEU A 320 -24.09 -9.47 -5.70
CA LEU A 320 -22.74 -9.74 -5.14
C LEU A 320 -22.73 -9.93 -3.62
N PRO A 321 -23.37 -9.05 -2.81
CA PRO A 321 -23.30 -9.18 -1.35
C PRO A 321 -23.89 -10.49 -0.83
N THR A 322 -24.99 -10.94 -1.43
CA THR A 322 -25.69 -12.18 -1.05
C THR A 322 -24.85 -13.40 -1.41
N THR A 323 -24.32 -13.43 -2.62
CA THR A 323 -23.47 -14.52 -3.13
C THR A 323 -22.20 -14.68 -2.30
N MET A 324 -21.59 -13.55 -1.86
CA MET A 324 -20.37 -13.58 -1.05
C MET A 324 -20.59 -14.21 0.32
N VAL A 325 -21.74 -13.96 0.97
CA VAL A 325 -22.06 -14.57 2.27
C VAL A 325 -22.07 -16.11 2.18
N GLU A 326 -22.57 -16.64 1.08
CA GLU A 326 -22.58 -18.09 0.86
C GLU A 326 -21.18 -18.64 0.58
N GLN A 327 -20.37 -17.92 -0.18
CA GLN A 327 -19.03 -18.35 -0.58
C GLN A 327 -17.99 -18.26 0.54
N LEU A 328 -18.14 -17.28 1.43
CA LEU A 328 -17.27 -17.09 2.60
C LEU A 328 -17.68 -17.94 3.81
N ARG A 329 -18.83 -18.63 3.74
CA ARG A 329 -19.16 -19.60 4.80
C ARG A 329 -17.99 -20.57 4.96
N PRO A 330 -17.45 -20.74 6.18
CA PRO A 330 -16.41 -21.73 6.41
C PRO A 330 -16.91 -23.07 5.91
N ILE A 331 -16.09 -23.74 5.10
CA ILE A 331 -16.31 -25.18 4.85
C ILE A 331 -16.25 -25.77 6.23
N ALA A 332 -17.34 -26.39 6.70
CA ALA A 332 -17.28 -27.19 7.89
C ALA A 332 -16.01 -28.05 7.75
N PRO A 333 -15.07 -28.02 8.72
CA PRO A 333 -13.92 -28.89 8.65
C PRO A 333 -14.45 -30.29 8.34
N PRO A 334 -13.84 -31.05 7.42
CA PRO A 334 -14.27 -32.38 7.12
C PRO A 334 -14.50 -33.01 8.48
N GLU A 335 -15.69 -33.62 8.72
CA GLU A 335 -16.02 -34.26 9.98
C GLU A 335 -14.89 -35.23 10.27
N GLU A 336 -13.85 -34.75 10.94
CA GLU A 336 -12.83 -35.62 11.51
C GLU A 336 -13.60 -36.53 12.43
N SER A 337 -13.69 -37.75 11.98
CA SER A 337 -14.46 -38.82 12.59
C SER A 337 -14.39 -38.66 14.11
N THR A 338 -15.52 -38.38 14.74
CA THR A 338 -15.75 -38.16 16.16
C THR A 338 -15.37 -39.35 17.05
N SER A 339 -14.46 -40.22 16.58
CA SER A 339 -14.01 -41.43 17.32
C SER A 339 -13.01 -41.10 18.43
N LEU A 340 -12.34 -39.93 18.42
CA LEU A 340 -11.37 -39.59 19.45
C LEU A 340 -11.97 -39.13 20.78
N PHE A 341 -13.23 -38.64 20.77
CA PHE A 341 -13.89 -38.16 22.00
C PHE A 341 -14.68 -39.23 22.79
N LYS A 342 -14.67 -40.48 22.34
CA LYS A 342 -15.36 -41.55 23.06
C LYS A 342 -14.53 -42.21 24.16
N LYS A 343 -13.29 -41.82 24.41
CA LYS A 343 -12.48 -42.34 25.52
C LYS A 343 -12.52 -41.35 26.70
N PRO A 344 -13.04 -41.77 27.89
CA PRO A 344 -13.20 -40.84 29.04
C PRO A 344 -11.88 -40.27 29.59
N GLY A 345 -10.74 -40.80 29.18
CA GLY A 345 -9.41 -40.25 29.59
C GLY A 345 -8.93 -39.01 28.83
N THR A 346 -9.51 -38.67 27.65
CA THR A 346 -9.06 -37.55 26.83
C THR A 346 -9.49 -36.20 27.39
N TRP A 347 -10.55 -36.15 28.20
CA TRP A 347 -11.02 -34.88 28.80
C TRP A 347 -10.10 -34.34 29.90
N ILE A 348 -9.36 -35.22 30.59
CA ILE A 348 -8.43 -34.81 31.65
C ILE A 348 -7.22 -34.11 31.07
N VAL A 349 -6.74 -34.51 29.87
CA VAL A 349 -5.59 -33.88 29.21
C VAL A 349 -5.99 -32.52 28.61
N ALA A 350 -7.20 -32.41 28.06
CA ALA A 350 -7.69 -31.14 27.49
C ALA A 350 -7.90 -30.07 28.59
N ALA A 351 -8.42 -30.44 29.75
CA ALA A 351 -8.58 -29.54 30.88
C ALA A 351 -7.24 -29.04 31.46
N GLY A 352 -6.21 -29.91 31.48
CA GLY A 352 -4.87 -29.56 31.94
C GLY A 352 -4.13 -28.55 31.03
N VAL A 353 -4.28 -28.68 29.71
CA VAL A 353 -3.67 -27.78 28.74
C VAL A 353 -4.30 -26.37 28.79
N VAL A 354 -5.62 -26.28 28.93
CA VAL A 354 -6.30 -24.97 29.04
C VAL A 354 -5.89 -24.25 30.33
N ALA A 355 -5.75 -24.97 31.46
CA ALA A 355 -5.30 -24.36 32.72
C ALA A 355 -3.85 -23.85 32.64
N ALA A 356 -2.97 -24.55 31.92
CA ALA A 356 -1.57 -24.11 31.74
C ALA A 356 -1.43 -22.87 30.83
N VAL A 357 -2.27 -22.77 29.78
CA VAL A 357 -2.24 -21.61 28.87
C VAL A 357 -2.81 -20.36 29.56
N VAL A 358 -3.90 -20.46 30.29
CA VAL A 358 -4.49 -19.33 31.01
C VAL A 358 -3.60 -18.89 32.18
N GLY A 359 -3.01 -19.83 32.92
CA GLY A 359 -2.07 -19.51 34.00
C GLY A 359 -0.79 -18.85 33.49
N GLY A 360 -0.23 -19.29 32.36
CA GLY A 360 0.95 -18.72 31.71
C GLY A 360 0.70 -17.29 31.22
N PHE A 361 -0.48 -17.01 30.68
CA PHE A 361 -0.83 -15.67 30.17
C PHE A 361 -0.97 -14.65 31.29
N LEU A 362 -1.60 -15.01 32.41
CA LEU A 362 -1.76 -14.12 33.58
C LEU A 362 -0.42 -13.80 34.24
N VAL A 363 0.52 -14.71 34.32
CA VAL A 363 1.86 -14.47 34.85
C VAL A 363 2.67 -13.57 33.89
N TYR A 364 2.51 -13.72 32.59
CA TYR A 364 3.15 -12.88 31.58
C TYR A 364 2.67 -11.42 31.63
N GLU A 365 1.37 -11.18 31.76
CA GLU A 365 0.83 -9.81 31.88
C GLU A 365 1.21 -9.12 33.21
N SER A 366 1.22 -9.86 34.34
CA SER A 366 1.61 -9.28 35.61
C SER A 366 3.09 -8.86 35.68
N SER A 367 3.97 -9.54 34.94
CA SER A 367 5.39 -9.17 34.83
C SER A 367 5.65 -7.98 33.89
N ARG A 368 4.71 -7.64 33.00
CA ARG A 368 4.84 -6.50 32.08
C ARG A 368 4.44 -5.15 32.72
N SER A 369 3.56 -5.15 33.70
CA SER A 369 3.07 -3.93 34.38
C SER A 369 4.06 -3.33 35.40
N GLN A 370 5.16 -4.01 35.73
CA GLN A 370 6.17 -3.52 36.71
C GLN A 370 7.34 -2.74 36.08
N LYS A 371 7.34 -2.46 34.76
CA LYS A 371 8.44 -1.72 34.10
C LYS A 371 8.02 -0.33 33.57
N THR A 372 7.18 0.39 34.30
CA THR A 372 6.97 1.82 34.03
C THR A 372 7.95 2.64 34.91
N GLY A 373 9.17 2.82 34.44
CA GLY A 373 10.15 3.69 35.03
C GLY A 373 9.82 5.15 34.74
N THR A 374 9.70 5.95 35.79
CA THR A 374 9.52 7.41 35.75
C THR A 374 10.77 8.05 35.19
N ILE A 375 10.68 8.75 34.06
CA ILE A 375 11.75 9.60 33.54
C ILE A 375 11.57 11.00 34.15
N THR A 376 12.49 11.39 35.03
CA THR A 376 12.59 12.77 35.52
C THR A 376 13.47 13.56 34.57
N VAL A 377 12.91 14.60 33.95
CA VAL A 377 13.68 15.55 33.12
C VAL A 377 14.20 16.66 34.05
N GLN A 378 15.52 16.84 34.10
CA GLN A 378 16.18 18.04 34.59
C GLN A 378 16.49 18.99 33.43
#